data_7e04386126a4a8ac237c6fb941a807df
#
_entry.id   7e04386126a4a8ac237c6fb941a807df
#
_cell.length_a   1.000
_cell.length_b   1.000
_cell.length_c   1.000
_cell.angle_alpha   90.00
_cell.angle_beta   90.00
_cell.angle_gamma   90.00
#
_symmetry.space_group_name_H-M   'P 1'
#
loop_
_entity.id
_entity.type
_entity.pdbx_description
1 polymer ?
#
loop_
_entity_poly.entity_id
_entity_poly.type
_entity_poly.pdbx_seq_one_letter_code
_entity_poly.pdbx_strand_id
1 'polypeptide(L)'
;MNRTQFDRRQILAALVAGAGMGLSGSAAFSQTSTFSGRKLISSGFGGSTMDIIQAASFAPFDKANGVASTQVPMQSAAALARMKAEAGNPQIDMYQFSGGQETYAKEQGLSQSLNGVSRLAKVPAGLKDPDGHWVSWAVIAEGILYRKDKIANPPKSYKDLLNPEYKGHVAFPAITNGYGVDLLVMLARAFGGGENNIEPGFDALKKIKGETIFKAASDLPTLFGQGDIWIMPYDSGNAFKVQQSGLPVAFATPQEGSPAVNITACVAKGSKNADVANALIDYMLSPAAQIEIARKMRWAPSNPDTKLPADLVGEMPSVDKLTQLDRAKINTQRTVWIERWNREIAR
;
A
#
# COMPACT_ATOMS: atom_id res chain seq x y z
N MET A 1 10.83 22.89 -78.48
CA MET A 1 9.82 21.82 -78.60
C MET A 1 10.52 20.52 -78.92
N ASN A 2 10.72 19.66 -77.95
CA ASN A 2 10.97 18.24 -78.21
C ASN A 2 10.46 17.45 -76.99
N ARG A 3 9.32 16.78 -77.19
CA ARG A 3 8.75 15.82 -76.24
C ARG A 3 9.40 14.46 -76.53
N THR A 4 10.19 13.96 -75.60
CA THR A 4 10.65 12.56 -75.58
C THR A 4 9.53 11.72 -74.96
N GLN A 5 8.86 10.91 -75.78
CA GLN A 5 7.93 9.88 -75.34
C GLN A 5 8.75 8.70 -74.78
N PHE A 6 8.51 8.37 -73.53
CA PHE A 6 9.05 7.11 -72.97
C PHE A 6 8.16 5.95 -73.40
N ASP A 7 8.78 4.92 -73.96
CA ASP A 7 8.12 3.71 -74.46
C ASP A 7 7.62 2.87 -73.28
N ARG A 8 6.38 2.37 -73.35
CA ARG A 8 5.75 1.51 -72.33
C ARG A 8 6.53 0.24 -71.98
N ARG A 9 7.46 -0.18 -72.79
CA ARG A 9 8.31 -1.35 -72.56
C ARG A 9 9.47 -1.08 -71.60
N GLN A 10 9.86 0.16 -71.42
CA GLN A 10 10.93 0.54 -70.48
C GLN A 10 10.43 0.74 -69.05
N ILE A 11 9.14 0.96 -68.86
CA ILE A 11 8.51 1.09 -67.52
C ILE A 11 8.30 -0.28 -66.89
N LEU A 12 8.13 -1.34 -67.63
CA LEU A 12 7.94 -2.70 -67.11
C LEU A 12 9.23 -3.37 -66.67
N ALA A 13 10.42 -2.95 -67.18
CA ALA A 13 11.70 -3.51 -66.78
C ALA A 13 12.26 -2.91 -65.46
N ALA A 14 11.74 -1.72 -65.05
CA ALA A 14 12.15 -1.07 -63.79
C ALA A 14 11.39 -1.54 -62.55
N LEU A 15 10.26 -2.26 -62.73
CA LEU A 15 9.37 -2.74 -61.64
C LEU A 15 9.72 -4.17 -61.15
N VAL A 16 10.61 -4.89 -61.82
CA VAL A 16 11.00 -6.26 -61.46
C VAL A 16 12.32 -6.31 -60.64
N ALA A 17 13.10 -5.24 -60.61
CA ALA A 17 14.38 -5.20 -59.89
C ALA A 17 14.28 -4.60 -58.45
N GLY A 18 13.08 -4.16 -58.00
CA GLY A 18 12.86 -3.55 -56.71
C GLY A 18 12.14 -4.43 -55.68
N ALA A 19 11.82 -5.69 -55.97
CA ALA A 19 11.02 -6.58 -55.12
C ALA A 19 11.86 -7.63 -54.36
N GLY A 20 13.12 -7.35 -54.09
CA GLY A 20 14.04 -8.31 -53.48
C GLY A 20 14.74 -7.87 -52.21
N MET A 21 14.23 -6.88 -51.45
CA MET A 21 14.77 -6.57 -50.13
C MET A 21 13.67 -6.11 -49.17
N GLY A 22 13.47 -6.90 -48.10
CA GLY A 22 12.87 -6.38 -46.89
C GLY A 22 11.47 -6.81 -46.55
N LEU A 23 11.08 -8.06 -46.77
CA LEU A 23 10.11 -8.72 -45.87
C LEU A 23 10.91 -9.37 -44.73
N SER A 24 11.62 -8.54 -43.93
CA SER A 24 11.85 -8.84 -42.53
C SER A 24 10.49 -8.78 -41.89
N GLY A 25 9.71 -9.84 -42.01
CA GLY A 25 8.54 -10.06 -41.16
C GLY A 25 9.06 -10.00 -39.73
N SER A 26 8.81 -8.92 -39.05
CA SER A 26 8.75 -8.93 -37.58
C SER A 26 7.75 -10.02 -37.28
N ALA A 27 8.23 -11.27 -37.11
CA ALA A 27 7.51 -12.26 -36.37
C ALA A 27 7.35 -11.63 -34.98
N ALA A 28 6.21 -10.96 -34.79
CA ALA A 28 5.70 -10.75 -33.47
C ALA A 28 5.62 -12.16 -32.88
N PHE A 29 6.65 -12.52 -32.12
CA PHE A 29 6.56 -13.64 -31.20
C PHE A 29 5.37 -13.29 -30.32
N SER A 30 4.19 -13.79 -30.68
CA SER A 30 3.09 -13.97 -29.78
C SER A 30 3.67 -14.86 -28.68
N GLN A 31 4.19 -14.23 -27.61
CA GLN A 31 4.43 -14.93 -26.37
C GLN A 31 3.08 -15.55 -26.01
N THR A 32 2.94 -16.83 -26.28
CA THR A 32 1.84 -17.61 -25.75
C THR A 32 1.89 -17.40 -24.25
N SER A 33 0.95 -16.62 -23.73
CA SER A 33 0.90 -16.32 -22.31
C SER A 33 0.81 -17.63 -21.56
N THR A 34 1.71 -17.87 -20.62
CA THR A 34 1.89 -19.12 -19.87
C THR A 34 0.60 -19.53 -19.15
N PHE A 35 -0.35 -18.59 -18.94
CA PHE A 35 -1.59 -18.80 -18.18
C PHE A 35 -2.86 -18.59 -19.00
N SER A 36 -2.79 -18.62 -20.33
CA SER A 36 -3.94 -18.34 -21.22
C SER A 36 -5.16 -19.17 -20.86
N GLY A 37 -6.31 -18.51 -20.65
CA GLY A 37 -7.59 -19.13 -20.30
C GLY A 37 -7.73 -19.55 -18.83
N ARG A 38 -6.68 -19.36 -17.99
CA ARG A 38 -6.76 -19.66 -16.56
C ARG A 38 -7.59 -18.59 -15.82
N LYS A 39 -8.20 -19.01 -14.73
CA LYS A 39 -8.95 -18.15 -13.81
C LYS A 39 -8.18 -18.01 -12.51
N LEU A 40 -8.32 -16.85 -11.84
CA LEU A 40 -7.79 -16.63 -10.52
C LEU A 40 -8.84 -15.95 -9.65
N ILE A 41 -9.06 -16.44 -8.45
CA ILE A 41 -9.97 -15.81 -7.48
C ILE A 41 -9.12 -15.28 -6.31
N SER A 42 -9.25 -14.00 -6.03
CA SER A 42 -8.59 -13.33 -4.91
C SER A 42 -9.61 -12.71 -3.95
N SER A 43 -9.29 -12.63 -2.67
CA SER A 43 -9.98 -11.66 -1.81
C SER A 43 -9.61 -10.23 -2.20
N GLY A 44 -10.49 -9.26 -1.91
CA GLY A 44 -10.23 -7.83 -2.11
C GLY A 44 -10.92 -7.00 -1.03
N PHE A 45 -10.45 -5.78 -0.80
CA PHE A 45 -10.94 -4.94 0.30
C PHE A 45 -12.30 -4.27 0.05
N GLY A 46 -12.83 -4.38 -1.19
CA GLY A 46 -14.09 -3.76 -1.60
C GLY A 46 -13.98 -2.26 -1.93
N GLY A 47 -15.05 -1.74 -2.52
CA GLY A 47 -15.18 -0.32 -2.89
C GLY A 47 -14.06 0.19 -3.80
N SER A 48 -13.85 1.49 -3.77
CA SER A 48 -12.85 2.16 -4.62
C SER A 48 -11.41 1.66 -4.42
N THR A 49 -11.08 1.15 -3.25
CA THR A 49 -9.78 0.51 -3.00
C THR A 49 -9.58 -0.71 -3.90
N MET A 50 -10.58 -1.58 -3.96
CA MET A 50 -10.53 -2.77 -4.81
C MET A 50 -10.47 -2.40 -6.29
N ASP A 51 -11.24 -1.38 -6.72
CA ASP A 51 -11.24 -0.90 -8.11
C ASP A 51 -9.87 -0.36 -8.53
N ILE A 52 -9.20 0.37 -7.64
CA ILE A 52 -7.84 0.88 -7.89
C ILE A 52 -6.84 -0.28 -8.00
N ILE A 53 -6.90 -1.25 -7.10
CA ILE A 53 -6.03 -2.44 -7.12
C ILE A 53 -6.29 -3.25 -8.39
N GLN A 54 -7.54 -3.40 -8.80
CA GLN A 54 -7.93 -4.05 -10.06
C GLN A 54 -7.25 -3.35 -11.25
N ALA A 55 -7.37 -2.04 -11.33
CA ALA A 55 -6.82 -1.26 -12.44
C ALA A 55 -5.29 -1.20 -12.46
N ALA A 56 -4.65 -1.13 -11.30
CA ALA A 56 -3.20 -0.98 -11.17
C ALA A 56 -2.42 -2.31 -11.28
N SER A 57 -3.05 -3.42 -10.89
CA SER A 57 -2.35 -4.70 -10.76
C SER A 57 -3.02 -5.84 -11.53
N PHE A 58 -4.28 -6.13 -11.26
CA PHE A 58 -4.94 -7.30 -11.83
C PHE A 58 -5.18 -7.17 -13.33
N ALA A 59 -5.82 -6.10 -13.79
CA ALA A 59 -6.15 -5.94 -15.20
C ALA A 59 -4.93 -5.90 -16.12
N PRO A 60 -3.82 -5.20 -15.81
CA PRO A 60 -2.61 -5.28 -16.61
C PRO A 60 -1.98 -6.67 -16.62
N PHE A 61 -1.97 -7.38 -15.49
CA PHE A 61 -1.49 -8.75 -15.40
C PHE A 61 -2.34 -9.71 -16.25
N ASP A 62 -3.66 -9.62 -16.13
CA ASP A 62 -4.62 -10.44 -16.87
C ASP A 62 -4.43 -10.27 -18.38
N LYS A 63 -4.35 -9.00 -18.83
CA LYS A 63 -4.11 -8.67 -20.23
C LYS A 63 -2.80 -9.26 -20.76
N ALA A 64 -1.74 -9.18 -19.96
CA ALA A 64 -0.41 -9.66 -20.38
C ALA A 64 -0.33 -11.19 -20.40
N ASN A 65 -1.09 -11.89 -19.54
CA ASN A 65 -0.95 -13.33 -19.31
C ASN A 65 -2.15 -14.16 -19.78
N GLY A 66 -3.22 -13.53 -20.31
CA GLY A 66 -4.43 -14.21 -20.75
C GLY A 66 -5.22 -14.83 -19.61
N VAL A 67 -5.11 -14.27 -18.40
CA VAL A 67 -5.82 -14.71 -17.19
C VAL A 67 -7.14 -13.94 -17.06
N ALA A 68 -8.11 -14.55 -16.37
CA ALA A 68 -9.33 -13.88 -15.94
C ALA A 68 -9.38 -13.89 -14.40
N SER A 69 -8.93 -12.81 -13.78
CA SER A 69 -8.96 -12.66 -12.33
C SER A 69 -10.28 -12.08 -11.84
N THR A 70 -10.70 -12.52 -10.65
CA THR A 70 -11.88 -11.97 -9.95
C THR A 70 -11.51 -11.67 -8.51
N GLN A 71 -11.82 -10.46 -8.04
CA GLN A 71 -11.71 -10.12 -6.63
C GLN A 71 -13.06 -10.26 -5.92
N VAL A 72 -13.07 -10.94 -4.79
CA VAL A 72 -14.25 -11.11 -3.92
C VAL A 72 -14.11 -10.14 -2.73
N PRO A 73 -15.00 -9.14 -2.59
CA PRO A 73 -14.86 -8.13 -1.55
C PRO A 73 -15.09 -8.73 -0.16
N MET A 74 -14.11 -8.56 0.72
CA MET A 74 -14.20 -8.96 2.13
C MET A 74 -13.11 -8.28 2.97
N GLN A 75 -13.45 -8.00 4.23
CA GLN A 75 -12.49 -7.49 5.20
C GLN A 75 -11.58 -8.61 5.71
N SER A 76 -10.39 -8.28 6.18
CA SER A 76 -9.35 -9.25 6.58
C SER A 76 -9.82 -10.32 7.56
N ALA A 77 -10.66 -9.97 8.53
CA ALA A 77 -11.22 -10.95 9.49
C ALA A 77 -12.14 -11.95 8.79
N ALA A 78 -13.01 -11.50 7.88
CA ALA A 78 -13.90 -12.36 7.10
C ALA A 78 -13.11 -13.21 6.11
N ALA A 79 -12.06 -12.65 5.49
CA ALA A 79 -11.15 -13.36 4.60
C ALA A 79 -10.46 -14.52 5.33
N LEU A 80 -9.94 -14.28 6.54
CA LEU A 80 -9.32 -15.32 7.36
C LEU A 80 -10.33 -16.39 7.79
N ALA A 81 -11.54 -16.01 8.19
CA ALA A 81 -12.59 -16.95 8.54
C ALA A 81 -12.96 -17.87 7.36
N ARG A 82 -13.08 -17.27 6.16
CA ARG A 82 -13.36 -18.02 4.93
C ARG A 82 -12.20 -18.95 4.57
N MET A 83 -10.96 -18.49 4.67
CA MET A 83 -9.78 -19.31 4.41
C MET A 83 -9.73 -20.54 5.31
N LYS A 84 -10.15 -20.41 6.59
CA LYS A 84 -10.30 -21.53 7.52
C LYS A 84 -11.42 -22.49 7.11
N ALA A 85 -12.58 -21.96 6.75
CA ALA A 85 -13.73 -22.78 6.37
C ALA A 85 -13.48 -23.58 5.09
N GLU A 86 -12.65 -23.08 4.19
CA GLU A 86 -12.28 -23.68 2.91
C GLU A 86 -10.96 -24.49 2.99
N ALA A 87 -10.41 -24.72 4.19
CA ALA A 87 -9.17 -25.46 4.36
C ALA A 87 -9.26 -26.86 3.71
N GLY A 88 -8.27 -27.18 2.87
CA GLY A 88 -8.22 -28.43 2.10
C GLY A 88 -8.92 -28.41 0.74
N ASN A 89 -9.84 -27.46 0.49
CA ASN A 89 -10.47 -27.25 -0.82
C ASN A 89 -10.74 -25.76 -1.07
N PRO A 90 -9.71 -24.93 -1.21
CA PRO A 90 -9.85 -23.50 -1.31
C PRO A 90 -10.61 -23.09 -2.58
N GLN A 91 -11.59 -22.21 -2.42
CA GLN A 91 -12.32 -21.58 -3.53
C GLN A 91 -11.74 -20.19 -3.88
N ILE A 92 -10.89 -19.66 -3.01
CA ILE A 92 -10.10 -18.46 -3.23
C ILE A 92 -8.63 -18.86 -3.28
N ASP A 93 -7.95 -18.46 -4.35
CA ASP A 93 -6.56 -18.81 -4.62
C ASP A 93 -5.58 -17.94 -3.84
N MET A 94 -5.85 -16.63 -3.81
CA MET A 94 -5.01 -15.61 -3.18
C MET A 94 -5.81 -14.80 -2.17
N TYR A 95 -5.24 -14.60 -1.00
CA TYR A 95 -5.83 -13.75 0.04
C TYR A 95 -5.00 -12.50 0.25
N GLN A 96 -5.69 -11.36 0.40
CA GLN A 96 -5.10 -10.08 0.76
C GLN A 96 -5.55 -9.71 2.17
N PHE A 97 -4.59 -9.24 3.00
CA PHE A 97 -4.84 -8.85 4.38
C PHE A 97 -4.23 -7.48 4.70
N SER A 98 -4.77 -6.85 5.73
CA SER A 98 -4.20 -5.67 6.37
C SER A 98 -4.39 -5.82 7.88
N GLY A 99 -3.30 -6.01 8.63
CA GLY A 99 -3.36 -6.07 10.10
C GLY A 99 -2.98 -7.40 10.75
N GLY A 100 -2.17 -8.24 10.10
CA GLY A 100 -1.52 -9.39 10.74
C GLY A 100 -2.22 -10.74 10.59
N GLN A 101 -3.33 -10.83 9.86
CA GLN A 101 -4.05 -12.09 9.63
C GLN A 101 -3.24 -13.09 8.81
N GLU A 102 -2.32 -12.63 7.97
CA GLU A 102 -1.40 -13.44 7.18
C GLU A 102 -0.47 -14.29 8.06
N THR A 103 -0.01 -13.75 9.17
CA THR A 103 0.82 -14.48 10.15
C THR A 103 0.02 -15.62 10.76
N TYR A 104 -1.21 -15.34 11.18
CA TYR A 104 -2.09 -16.35 11.71
C TYR A 104 -2.44 -17.44 10.67
N ALA A 105 -2.69 -17.04 9.41
CA ALA A 105 -2.95 -18.00 8.34
C ALA A 105 -1.76 -18.96 8.13
N LYS A 106 -0.52 -18.47 8.22
CA LYS A 106 0.68 -19.30 8.20
C LYS A 106 0.73 -20.26 9.39
N GLU A 107 0.59 -19.76 10.62
CA GLU A 107 0.65 -20.54 11.85
C GLU A 107 -0.36 -21.69 11.87
N GLN A 108 -1.53 -21.48 11.29
CA GLN A 108 -2.57 -22.49 11.15
C GLN A 108 -2.40 -23.41 9.92
N GLY A 109 -1.31 -23.24 9.16
CA GLY A 109 -1.05 -24.04 7.96
C GLY A 109 -2.04 -23.83 6.82
N LEU A 110 -2.69 -22.66 6.75
CA LEU A 110 -3.69 -22.31 5.74
C LEU A 110 -3.08 -21.72 4.47
N SER A 111 -1.88 -21.15 4.55
CA SER A 111 -1.13 -20.63 3.41
C SER A 111 -0.01 -21.58 2.97
N GLN A 112 0.50 -21.38 1.78
CA GLN A 112 1.66 -22.09 1.25
C GLN A 112 2.76 -21.11 0.82
N SER A 113 3.99 -21.60 0.63
CA SER A 113 5.12 -20.81 0.20
C SER A 113 4.89 -20.15 -1.17
N LEU A 114 5.35 -18.92 -1.30
CA LEU A 114 5.30 -18.10 -2.50
C LEU A 114 6.42 -18.52 -3.49
N ASN A 115 6.28 -19.70 -4.07
CA ASN A 115 7.25 -20.26 -5.00
C ASN A 115 7.21 -19.52 -6.35
N GLY A 116 8.38 -19.09 -6.85
CA GLY A 116 8.46 -18.38 -8.14
C GLY A 116 8.20 -16.88 -8.06
N VAL A 117 7.97 -16.32 -6.88
CA VAL A 117 7.91 -14.86 -6.67
C VAL A 117 9.33 -14.31 -6.62
N SER A 118 9.87 -13.95 -7.77
CA SER A 118 11.28 -13.56 -7.93
C SER A 118 11.64 -12.29 -7.16
N ARG A 119 10.69 -11.35 -7.09
CA ARG A 119 10.85 -10.06 -6.39
C ARG A 119 10.75 -10.18 -4.86
N LEU A 120 10.31 -11.33 -4.35
CA LEU A 120 10.26 -11.58 -2.89
C LEU A 120 11.62 -11.37 -2.23
N ALA A 121 12.72 -11.74 -2.90
CA ALA A 121 14.08 -11.54 -2.39
C ALA A 121 14.41 -10.07 -2.11
N LYS A 122 13.84 -9.14 -2.89
CA LYS A 122 14.08 -7.70 -2.81
C LYS A 122 13.35 -7.04 -1.64
N VAL A 123 12.21 -7.59 -1.23
CA VAL A 123 11.38 -7.02 -0.16
C VAL A 123 12.11 -7.14 1.18
N PRO A 124 12.18 -6.05 1.99
CA PRO A 124 12.81 -6.09 3.31
C PRO A 124 12.20 -7.13 4.26
N ALA A 125 13.01 -7.64 5.18
CA ALA A 125 12.62 -8.70 6.10
C ALA A 125 11.34 -8.39 6.91
N GLY A 126 11.16 -7.14 7.36
CA GLY A 126 9.95 -6.73 8.10
C GLY A 126 8.67 -6.66 7.25
N LEU A 127 8.78 -6.81 5.93
CA LEU A 127 7.66 -6.72 4.99
C LEU A 127 7.34 -8.07 4.32
N LYS A 128 7.91 -9.15 4.80
CA LYS A 128 7.65 -10.51 4.30
C LYS A 128 7.83 -11.54 5.40
N ASP A 129 7.23 -12.68 5.19
CA ASP A 129 7.47 -13.85 6.04
C ASP A 129 8.87 -14.43 5.80
N PRO A 130 9.62 -14.79 6.84
CA PRO A 130 10.93 -15.43 6.70
C PRO A 130 10.92 -16.72 5.87
N ASP A 131 9.83 -17.51 5.97
CA ASP A 131 9.66 -18.77 5.24
C ASP A 131 8.89 -18.58 3.92
N GLY A 132 8.59 -17.33 3.56
CA GLY A 132 7.98 -16.96 2.28
C GLY A 132 6.49 -17.29 2.14
N HIS A 133 5.72 -17.36 3.22
CA HIS A 133 4.27 -17.65 3.17
C HIS A 133 3.40 -16.44 2.85
N TRP A 134 3.92 -15.23 3.05
CA TRP A 134 3.25 -13.98 2.71
C TRP A 134 4.27 -12.89 2.38
N VAL A 135 3.81 -11.88 1.69
CA VAL A 135 4.58 -10.67 1.39
C VAL A 135 3.68 -9.45 1.42
N SER A 136 4.20 -8.35 1.96
CA SER A 136 3.60 -7.03 1.80
C SER A 136 3.90 -6.53 0.39
N TRP A 137 2.86 -6.28 -0.40
CA TRP A 137 3.00 -5.74 -1.75
C TRP A 137 2.82 -4.21 -1.79
N ALA A 138 2.27 -3.63 -0.73
CA ALA A 138 2.21 -2.20 -0.49
C ALA A 138 2.13 -1.95 1.01
N VAL A 139 2.38 -0.71 1.43
CA VAL A 139 2.36 -0.32 2.84
C VAL A 139 1.56 0.95 3.01
N ILE A 140 0.59 0.94 3.92
CA ILE A 140 -0.01 2.17 4.42
C ILE A 140 0.94 2.70 5.49
N ALA A 141 1.50 3.88 5.26
CA ALA A 141 2.49 4.47 6.13
C ALA A 141 1.90 5.61 6.95
N GLU A 142 2.13 5.58 8.26
CA GLU A 142 1.70 6.62 9.18
C GLU A 142 2.74 7.75 9.26
N GLY A 143 2.25 8.94 9.53
CA GLY A 143 3.09 10.12 9.70
C GLY A 143 2.26 11.27 10.25
N ILE A 144 2.56 12.48 9.80
CA ILE A 144 1.88 13.68 10.27
C ILE A 144 1.23 14.40 9.09
N LEU A 145 -0.09 14.58 9.17
CA LEU A 145 -0.84 15.45 8.28
C LEU A 145 -0.81 16.87 8.82
N TYR A 146 -0.59 17.85 7.95
CA TYR A 146 -0.56 19.24 8.37
C TYR A 146 -1.09 20.20 7.29
N ARG A 147 -1.61 21.35 7.72
CA ARG A 147 -2.06 22.46 6.85
C ARG A 147 -0.86 23.27 6.39
N LYS A 148 -0.55 23.26 5.09
CA LYS A 148 0.57 24.05 4.49
C LYS A 148 0.36 25.56 4.59
N ASP A 149 -0.89 26.01 4.65
CA ASP A 149 -1.25 27.42 4.79
C ASP A 149 -1.21 27.93 6.25
N LYS A 150 -1.06 27.02 7.22
CA LYS A 150 -0.94 27.33 8.65
C LYS A 150 0.44 27.02 9.21
N ILE A 151 1.11 25.99 8.68
CA ILE A 151 2.40 25.50 9.14
C ILE A 151 3.40 25.61 7.99
N ALA A 152 4.24 26.64 8.02
CA ALA A 152 5.20 26.95 6.95
C ALA A 152 6.34 25.91 6.87
N ASN A 153 6.76 25.38 8.03
CA ASN A 153 7.83 24.39 8.11
C ASN A 153 7.21 23.00 8.38
N PRO A 154 7.36 22.02 7.47
CA PRO A 154 6.86 20.68 7.67
C PRO A 154 7.28 20.09 9.02
N PRO A 155 6.37 19.43 9.77
CA PRO A 155 6.71 18.72 11.00
C PRO A 155 7.79 17.67 10.74
N LYS A 156 8.75 17.52 11.66
CA LYS A 156 9.89 16.60 11.53
C LYS A 156 9.88 15.47 12.56
N SER A 157 9.04 15.59 13.57
CA SER A 157 9.00 14.68 14.72
C SER A 157 7.58 14.59 15.27
N TYR A 158 7.22 13.47 15.88
CA TYR A 158 5.99 13.38 16.69
C TYR A 158 6.00 14.37 17.88
N LYS A 159 7.17 14.86 18.30
CA LYS A 159 7.28 15.94 19.31
C LYS A 159 6.62 17.23 18.86
N ASP A 160 6.55 17.48 17.56
CA ASP A 160 5.98 18.71 17.00
C ASP A 160 4.47 18.83 17.27
N LEU A 161 3.78 17.71 17.58
CA LEU A 161 2.40 17.73 18.05
C LEU A 161 2.22 18.48 19.40
N LEU A 162 3.32 18.65 20.14
CA LEU A 162 3.34 19.35 21.44
C LEU A 162 3.82 20.79 21.31
N ASN A 163 4.03 21.31 20.07
CA ASN A 163 4.44 22.70 19.88
C ASN A 163 3.34 23.64 20.43
N PRO A 164 3.66 24.56 21.36
CA PRO A 164 2.68 25.49 21.94
C PRO A 164 1.94 26.33 20.88
N GLU A 165 2.56 26.58 19.71
CA GLU A 165 1.92 27.32 18.61
C GLU A 165 0.73 26.57 17.99
N TYR A 166 0.65 25.25 18.17
CA TYR A 166 -0.44 24.42 17.64
C TYR A 166 -1.55 24.11 18.67
N LYS A 167 -1.43 24.68 19.87
CA LYS A 167 -2.42 24.45 20.93
C LYS A 167 -3.82 24.89 20.48
N GLY A 168 -4.80 23.99 20.63
CA GLY A 168 -6.17 24.16 20.15
C GLY A 168 -6.35 23.75 18.68
N HIS A 169 -5.26 23.35 17.99
CA HIS A 169 -5.26 23.01 16.56
C HIS A 169 -4.73 21.61 16.25
N VAL A 170 -4.54 20.81 17.29
CA VAL A 170 -4.11 19.41 17.17
C VAL A 170 -5.33 18.50 17.17
N ALA A 171 -5.35 17.51 16.29
CA ALA A 171 -6.25 16.38 16.41
C ALA A 171 -5.45 15.08 16.47
N PHE A 172 -5.97 14.05 17.11
CA PHE A 172 -5.32 12.75 17.15
C PHE A 172 -6.33 11.60 17.24
N PRO A 173 -5.99 10.40 16.71
CA PRO A 173 -6.91 9.29 16.68
C PRO A 173 -7.16 8.72 18.07
N ALA A 174 -8.40 8.31 18.34
CA ALA A 174 -8.76 7.60 19.57
C ALA A 174 -7.98 6.28 19.67
N ILE A 175 -7.58 5.88 20.88
CA ILE A 175 -6.82 4.63 21.11
C ILE A 175 -7.61 3.35 20.72
N THR A 176 -8.92 3.43 20.60
CA THR A 176 -9.74 2.33 20.08
C THR A 176 -9.49 2.06 18.60
N ASN A 177 -8.92 3.04 17.88
CA ASN A 177 -8.39 2.91 16.54
C ASN A 177 -6.92 2.44 16.61
N GLY A 178 -6.48 1.60 15.65
CA GLY A 178 -5.09 1.14 15.57
C GLY A 178 -4.08 2.29 15.51
N TYR A 179 -4.39 3.34 14.77
CA TYR A 179 -3.56 4.55 14.68
C TYR A 179 -3.36 5.28 16.02
N GLY A 180 -4.34 5.22 16.95
CA GLY A 180 -4.17 5.79 18.28
C GLY A 180 -3.21 5.01 19.16
N VAL A 181 -3.16 3.69 18.99
CA VAL A 181 -2.15 2.84 19.64
C VAL A 181 -0.76 3.12 19.06
N ASP A 182 -0.67 3.22 17.75
CA ASP A 182 0.59 3.49 17.07
C ASP A 182 1.13 4.88 17.44
N LEU A 183 0.26 5.90 17.50
CA LEU A 183 0.62 7.22 18.01
C LEU A 183 1.21 7.16 19.43
N LEU A 184 0.57 6.42 20.35
CA LEU A 184 1.06 6.28 21.71
C LEU A 184 2.49 5.70 21.74
N VAL A 185 2.74 4.67 20.94
CA VAL A 185 4.06 4.05 20.82
C VAL A 185 5.07 5.00 20.18
N MET A 186 4.68 5.71 19.13
CA MET A 186 5.58 6.65 18.44
C MET A 186 5.92 7.88 19.30
N LEU A 187 4.97 8.37 20.08
CA LEU A 187 5.26 9.40 21.10
C LEU A 187 6.22 8.86 22.16
N ALA A 188 6.00 7.62 22.64
CA ALA A 188 6.95 7.02 23.58
C ALA A 188 8.36 6.96 22.98
N ARG A 189 8.52 6.49 21.74
CA ARG A 189 9.82 6.47 21.01
C ARG A 189 10.43 7.86 20.86
N ALA A 190 9.62 8.85 20.48
CA ALA A 190 10.09 10.23 20.33
C ALA A 190 10.66 10.82 21.63
N PHE A 191 10.16 10.36 22.78
CA PHE A 191 10.62 10.79 24.10
C PHE A 191 11.51 9.76 24.84
N GLY A 192 12.13 8.82 24.11
CA GLY A 192 13.12 7.90 24.65
C GLY A 192 12.56 6.59 25.24
N GLY A 193 11.28 6.31 24.99
CA GLY A 193 10.63 5.04 25.33
C GLY A 193 10.37 4.15 24.12
N GLY A 194 9.23 3.49 24.12
CA GLY A 194 8.75 2.57 23.07
C GLY A 194 7.82 1.52 23.64
N GLU A 195 7.67 0.38 22.94
CA GLU A 195 6.79 -0.73 23.33
C GLU A 195 7.18 -1.37 24.68
N ASN A 196 8.44 -1.23 25.08
CA ASN A 196 8.97 -1.72 26.37
C ASN A 196 8.81 -0.71 27.50
N ASN A 197 8.69 0.57 27.16
CA ASN A 197 8.51 1.66 28.10
C ASN A 197 7.55 2.69 27.50
N ILE A 198 6.28 2.52 27.77
CA ILE A 198 5.21 3.34 27.18
C ILE A 198 4.99 4.67 27.93
N GLU A 199 5.59 4.84 29.12
CA GLU A 199 5.35 5.99 30.00
C GLU A 199 5.57 7.34 29.31
N PRO A 200 6.70 7.55 28.56
CA PRO A 200 6.92 8.82 27.87
C PRO A 200 5.81 9.17 26.87
N GLY A 201 5.15 8.16 26.28
CA GLY A 201 4.02 8.33 25.36
C GLY A 201 2.78 8.87 26.08
N PHE A 202 2.43 8.30 27.23
CA PHE A 202 1.33 8.80 28.06
C PHE A 202 1.61 10.20 28.57
N ASP A 203 2.85 10.49 29.00
CA ASP A 203 3.23 11.82 29.47
C ASP A 203 3.16 12.87 28.35
N ALA A 204 3.47 12.50 27.11
CA ALA A 204 3.27 13.35 25.95
C ALA A 204 1.78 13.60 25.67
N LEU A 205 0.95 12.55 25.68
CA LEU A 205 -0.49 12.66 25.45
C LEU A 205 -1.17 13.53 26.51
N LYS A 206 -0.75 13.48 27.77
CA LYS A 206 -1.27 14.37 28.83
C LYS A 206 -1.03 15.85 28.51
N LYS A 207 0.04 16.19 27.81
CA LYS A 207 0.38 17.58 27.44
C LYS A 207 -0.52 18.12 26.32
N ILE A 208 -1.09 17.24 25.48
CA ILE A 208 -2.06 17.56 24.43
C ILE A 208 -3.49 17.13 24.84
N LYS A 209 -3.72 16.85 26.11
CA LYS A 209 -5.05 16.57 26.62
C LYS A 209 -5.95 17.80 26.44
N GLY A 210 -7.16 17.57 25.93
CA GLY A 210 -8.11 18.64 25.60
C GLY A 210 -8.09 19.04 24.14
N GLU A 211 -7.13 18.55 23.35
CA GLU A 211 -7.16 18.66 21.90
C GLU A 211 -8.20 17.70 21.28
N THR A 212 -8.48 17.86 19.99
CA THR A 212 -9.54 17.11 19.33
C THR A 212 -9.19 15.63 19.18
N ILE A 213 -10.07 14.75 19.67
CA ILE A 213 -9.95 13.29 19.47
C ILE A 213 -10.97 12.85 18.41
N PHE A 214 -10.51 12.27 17.30
CA PHE A 214 -11.40 11.74 16.26
C PHE A 214 -11.43 10.21 16.26
N LYS A 215 -12.52 9.62 15.74
CA LYS A 215 -12.76 8.17 15.77
C LYS A 215 -12.67 7.52 14.39
N ALA A 216 -13.01 8.24 13.34
CA ALA A 216 -13.11 7.71 11.98
C ALA A 216 -12.38 8.59 10.95
N ALA A 217 -11.81 7.98 9.93
CA ALA A 217 -11.18 8.68 8.80
C ALA A 217 -12.18 9.55 8.02
N SER A 218 -13.46 9.23 8.03
CA SER A 218 -14.52 10.04 7.44
C SER A 218 -14.64 11.45 8.02
N ASP A 219 -14.13 11.67 9.23
CA ASP A 219 -14.20 12.95 9.92
C ASP A 219 -13.15 13.95 9.40
N LEU A 220 -12.08 13.47 8.76
CA LEU A 220 -10.91 14.25 8.38
C LEU A 220 -11.22 15.45 7.45
N PRO A 221 -11.99 15.29 6.36
CA PRO A 221 -12.31 16.44 5.50
C PRO A 221 -13.06 17.54 6.25
N THR A 222 -13.93 17.18 7.16
CA THR A 222 -14.68 18.13 7.99
C THR A 222 -13.76 18.84 8.97
N LEU A 223 -12.94 18.09 9.72
CA LEU A 223 -12.01 18.64 10.70
C LEU A 223 -11.03 19.64 10.09
N PHE A 224 -10.40 19.27 8.96
CA PHE A 224 -9.51 20.18 8.26
C PHE A 224 -10.25 21.32 7.54
N GLY A 225 -11.47 21.05 7.03
CA GLY A 225 -12.29 22.02 6.30
C GLY A 225 -12.82 23.16 7.17
N GLN A 226 -13.13 22.88 8.44
CA GLN A 226 -13.52 23.91 9.43
C GLN A 226 -12.36 24.88 9.75
N GLY A 227 -11.11 24.47 9.48
CA GLY A 227 -9.94 25.32 9.66
C GLY A 227 -9.34 25.30 11.07
N ASP A 228 -10.01 24.63 12.01
CA ASP A 228 -9.60 24.57 13.41
C ASP A 228 -8.42 23.62 13.61
N ILE A 229 -8.34 22.54 12.84
CA ILE A 229 -7.26 21.56 12.92
C ILE A 229 -6.17 21.88 11.90
N TRP A 230 -4.93 22.02 12.38
CA TRP A 230 -3.76 22.32 11.58
C TRP A 230 -2.81 21.14 11.44
N ILE A 231 -2.78 20.24 12.43
CA ILE A 231 -1.84 19.14 12.52
C ILE A 231 -2.49 17.91 13.17
N MET A 232 -2.22 16.73 12.59
CA MET A 232 -2.64 15.46 13.17
C MET A 232 -1.76 14.29 12.72
N PRO A 233 -1.52 13.29 13.58
CA PRO A 233 -0.90 12.03 13.17
C PRO A 233 -1.94 11.14 12.48
N TYR A 234 -1.64 10.71 11.26
CA TYR A 234 -2.43 9.73 10.50
C TYR A 234 -1.62 9.21 9.30
N ASP A 235 -2.28 8.61 8.30
CA ASP A 235 -1.59 7.97 7.17
C ASP A 235 -1.57 8.81 5.88
N SER A 236 -0.61 8.51 5.01
CA SER A 236 -0.39 9.17 3.73
C SER A 236 -1.57 9.04 2.76
N GLY A 237 -2.29 7.91 2.77
CA GLY A 237 -3.45 7.68 1.91
C GLY A 237 -4.63 8.57 2.29
N ASN A 238 -4.88 8.77 3.58
CA ASN A 238 -5.90 9.69 4.06
C ASN A 238 -5.48 11.16 3.87
N ALA A 239 -4.19 11.49 4.01
CA ALA A 239 -3.68 12.81 3.62
C ALA A 239 -4.04 13.12 2.16
N PHE A 240 -3.80 12.19 1.26
CA PHE A 240 -4.13 12.33 -0.15
C PHE A 240 -5.64 12.52 -0.40
N LYS A 241 -6.51 11.76 0.29
CA LYS A 241 -7.97 11.94 0.18
C LYS A 241 -8.40 13.35 0.60
N VAL A 242 -7.81 13.89 1.66
CA VAL A 242 -8.09 15.27 2.11
C VAL A 242 -7.58 16.29 1.09
N GLN A 243 -6.41 16.07 0.48
CA GLN A 243 -5.91 16.91 -0.62
C GLN A 243 -6.87 16.88 -1.83
N GLN A 244 -7.41 15.72 -2.18
CA GLN A 244 -8.37 15.60 -3.29
C GLN A 244 -9.67 16.37 -3.05
N SER A 245 -10.02 16.69 -1.80
CA SER A 245 -11.14 17.58 -1.47
C SER A 245 -10.81 19.07 -1.61
N GLY A 246 -9.61 19.41 -2.12
CA GLY A 246 -9.16 20.80 -2.35
C GLY A 246 -8.54 21.49 -1.13
N LEU A 247 -8.36 20.76 -0.03
CA LEU A 247 -7.75 21.34 1.19
C LEU A 247 -6.22 21.36 1.11
N PRO A 248 -5.54 22.40 1.60
CA PRO A 248 -4.08 22.56 1.53
C PRO A 248 -3.35 21.72 2.59
N VAL A 249 -3.66 20.43 2.63
CA VAL A 249 -3.03 19.45 3.55
C VAL A 249 -1.82 18.83 2.87
N ALA A 250 -0.77 18.54 3.64
CA ALA A 250 0.38 17.74 3.23
C ALA A 250 0.68 16.66 4.25
N PHE A 251 1.51 15.72 3.84
CA PHE A 251 2.03 14.63 4.66
C PHE A 251 3.50 14.86 4.97
N ALA A 252 3.91 14.60 6.21
CA ALA A 252 5.30 14.62 6.63
C ALA A 252 5.70 13.29 7.28
N THR A 253 6.88 12.80 6.93
CA THR A 253 7.49 11.62 7.54
C THR A 253 8.32 12.05 8.76
N PRO A 254 7.94 11.65 9.99
CA PRO A 254 8.70 11.97 11.18
C PRO A 254 10.07 11.28 11.21
N GLN A 255 11.03 11.88 11.89
CA GLN A 255 12.39 11.34 12.03
C GLN A 255 12.43 10.02 12.83
N GLU A 256 11.46 9.79 13.69
CA GLU A 256 11.31 8.55 14.45
C GLU A 256 10.85 7.38 13.58
N GLY A 257 10.53 7.66 12.31
CA GLY A 257 10.03 6.71 11.34
C GLY A 257 8.51 6.72 11.20
N SER A 258 8.03 5.94 10.23
CA SER A 258 6.63 5.79 9.88
C SER A 258 6.16 4.39 10.24
N PRO A 259 5.25 4.21 11.20
CA PRO A 259 4.59 2.94 11.41
C PRO A 259 3.99 2.40 10.12
N ALA A 260 4.19 1.11 9.88
CA ALA A 260 3.78 0.44 8.67
C ALA A 260 2.57 -0.47 8.94
N VAL A 261 1.49 -0.25 8.19
CA VAL A 261 0.41 -1.22 8.05
C VAL A 261 0.63 -1.99 6.76
N ASN A 262 1.06 -3.23 6.89
CA ASN A 262 1.38 -4.08 5.77
C ASN A 262 0.10 -4.48 5.04
N ILE A 263 0.07 -4.26 3.72
CA ILE A 263 -0.95 -4.80 2.84
C ILE A 263 -0.35 -6.03 2.18
N THR A 264 -0.76 -7.18 2.69
CA THR A 264 -0.12 -8.46 2.37
C THR A 264 -0.91 -9.29 1.39
N ALA A 265 -0.21 -10.20 0.72
CA ALA A 265 -0.79 -11.27 -0.07
C ALA A 265 -0.19 -12.62 0.34
N CYS A 266 -1.03 -13.64 0.37
CA CYS A 266 -0.62 -15.03 0.52
C CYS A 266 -1.46 -15.94 -0.39
N VAL A 267 -0.94 -17.12 -0.68
CA VAL A 267 -1.63 -18.12 -1.51
C VAL A 267 -2.23 -19.21 -0.60
N ALA A 268 -3.50 -19.54 -0.84
CA ALA A 268 -4.19 -20.57 -0.09
C ALA A 268 -3.52 -21.94 -0.30
N LYS A 269 -3.31 -22.68 0.78
CA LYS A 269 -2.75 -24.03 0.70
C LYS A 269 -3.70 -24.95 -0.06
N GLY A 270 -3.17 -25.60 -1.10
CA GLY A 270 -3.95 -26.50 -1.97
C GLY A 270 -4.67 -25.79 -3.12
N SER A 271 -4.46 -24.49 -3.34
CA SER A 271 -4.95 -23.79 -4.53
C SER A 271 -4.40 -24.45 -5.80
N LYS A 272 -5.30 -24.71 -6.76
CA LYS A 272 -4.95 -25.25 -8.09
C LYS A 272 -4.37 -24.20 -9.03
N ASN A 273 -4.44 -22.93 -8.65
CA ASN A 273 -3.95 -21.77 -9.39
C ASN A 273 -2.79 -21.05 -8.65
N ALA A 274 -2.07 -21.79 -7.79
CA ALA A 274 -1.00 -21.22 -6.98
C ALA A 274 0.12 -20.59 -7.83
N ASP A 275 0.43 -21.15 -8.97
CA ASP A 275 1.38 -20.63 -9.95
C ASP A 275 0.94 -19.27 -10.53
N VAL A 276 -0.35 -19.16 -10.90
CA VAL A 276 -0.94 -17.90 -11.38
C VAL A 276 -0.95 -16.84 -10.25
N ALA A 277 -1.36 -17.26 -9.03
CA ALA A 277 -1.37 -16.39 -7.86
C ALA A 277 0.04 -15.84 -7.54
N ASN A 278 1.05 -16.70 -7.56
CA ASN A 278 2.44 -16.30 -7.34
C ASN A 278 2.94 -15.33 -8.43
N ALA A 279 2.58 -15.58 -9.69
CA ALA A 279 2.95 -14.67 -10.79
C ALA A 279 2.26 -13.30 -10.65
N LEU A 280 1.00 -13.25 -10.23
CA LEU A 280 0.32 -11.99 -9.93
C LEU A 280 0.97 -11.27 -8.74
N ILE A 281 1.31 -11.97 -7.66
CA ILE A 281 2.02 -11.38 -6.51
C ILE A 281 3.37 -10.81 -6.97
N ASP A 282 4.12 -11.53 -7.80
CA ASP A 282 5.37 -11.02 -8.37
C ASP A 282 5.15 -9.75 -9.20
N TYR A 283 4.06 -9.70 -10.00
CA TYR A 283 3.69 -8.50 -10.74
C TYR A 283 3.33 -7.34 -9.80
N MET A 284 2.56 -7.58 -8.73
CA MET A 284 2.20 -6.56 -7.73
C MET A 284 3.43 -5.96 -7.03
N LEU A 285 4.53 -6.72 -6.95
CA LEU A 285 5.82 -6.26 -6.44
C LEU A 285 6.67 -5.53 -7.50
N SER A 286 6.21 -5.44 -8.75
CA SER A 286 6.94 -4.72 -9.79
C SER A 286 6.90 -3.21 -9.56
N PRO A 287 7.96 -2.46 -9.93
CA PRO A 287 7.96 -1.01 -9.85
C PRO A 287 6.77 -0.36 -10.55
N ALA A 288 6.36 -0.90 -11.71
CA ALA A 288 5.22 -0.37 -12.48
C ALA A 288 3.92 -0.44 -11.68
N ALA A 289 3.57 -1.60 -11.13
CA ALA A 289 2.36 -1.77 -10.32
C ALA A 289 2.41 -0.92 -9.04
N GLN A 290 3.56 -0.91 -8.36
CA GLN A 290 3.71 -0.15 -7.11
C GLN A 290 3.68 1.37 -7.32
N ILE A 291 4.20 1.89 -8.44
CA ILE A 291 4.08 3.32 -8.78
C ILE A 291 2.62 3.70 -9.01
N GLU A 292 1.83 2.87 -9.70
CA GLU A 292 0.40 3.14 -9.91
C GLU A 292 -0.39 3.14 -8.59
N ILE A 293 -0.12 2.20 -7.70
CA ILE A 293 -0.70 2.18 -6.36
C ILE A 293 -0.28 3.42 -5.56
N ALA A 294 1.00 3.77 -5.57
CA ALA A 294 1.51 4.97 -4.92
C ALA A 294 0.83 6.24 -5.46
N ARG A 295 0.64 6.32 -6.78
CA ARG A 295 -0.02 7.46 -7.44
C ARG A 295 -1.49 7.61 -7.05
N LYS A 296 -2.22 6.49 -6.97
CA LYS A 296 -3.68 6.50 -6.73
C LYS A 296 -4.07 6.47 -5.26
N MET A 297 -3.20 5.95 -4.39
CA MET A 297 -3.55 5.69 -2.99
C MET A 297 -2.55 6.27 -1.99
N ARG A 298 -1.38 6.74 -2.44
CA ARG A 298 -0.27 7.13 -1.55
C ARG A 298 0.16 6.01 -0.59
N TRP A 299 -0.04 4.75 -1.00
CA TRP A 299 0.54 3.61 -0.31
C TRP A 299 1.99 3.46 -0.74
N ALA A 300 2.87 3.32 0.24
CA ALA A 300 4.30 3.24 -0.02
C ALA A 300 4.67 1.91 -0.70
N PRO A 301 5.61 1.91 -1.65
CA PRO A 301 6.16 0.69 -2.21
C PRO A 301 6.83 -0.19 -1.15
N SER A 302 6.68 -1.49 -1.26
CA SER A 302 7.43 -2.47 -0.46
C SER A 302 8.72 -2.95 -1.13
N ASN A 303 8.83 -2.78 -2.43
CA ASN A 303 10.03 -3.12 -3.19
C ASN A 303 10.95 -1.88 -3.30
N PRO A 304 12.16 -1.90 -2.72
CA PRO A 304 13.09 -0.76 -2.73
C PRO A 304 13.62 -0.40 -4.12
N ASP A 305 13.49 -1.31 -5.10
CA ASP A 305 13.83 -1.01 -6.50
C ASP A 305 12.81 -0.05 -7.15
N THR A 306 11.65 0.20 -6.50
CA THR A 306 10.64 1.14 -6.96
C THR A 306 11.09 2.57 -6.74
N LYS A 307 11.55 3.24 -7.79
CA LYS A 307 11.90 4.66 -7.74
C LYS A 307 10.65 5.49 -7.99
N LEU A 308 10.21 6.21 -6.96
CA LEU A 308 9.06 7.09 -7.06
C LEU A 308 9.34 8.24 -8.04
N PRO A 309 8.39 8.58 -8.94
CA PRO A 309 8.44 9.79 -9.74
C PRO A 309 8.51 11.05 -8.87
N ALA A 310 9.08 12.13 -9.40
CA ALA A 310 9.31 13.38 -8.65
C ALA A 310 8.04 13.96 -8.01
N ASP A 311 6.89 13.79 -8.67
CA ASP A 311 5.58 14.24 -8.19
C ASP A 311 5.04 13.43 -7.00
N LEU A 312 5.67 12.30 -6.67
CA LEU A 312 5.31 11.44 -5.54
C LEU A 312 6.34 11.46 -4.40
N VAL A 313 7.52 12.03 -4.66
CA VAL A 313 8.56 12.16 -3.63
C VAL A 313 8.06 13.09 -2.51
N GLY A 314 8.12 12.61 -1.27
CA GLY A 314 7.64 13.35 -0.09
C GLY A 314 6.15 13.18 0.22
N GLU A 315 5.35 12.60 -0.71
CA GLU A 315 3.93 12.32 -0.48
C GLU A 315 3.71 11.05 0.37
N MET A 316 4.73 10.24 0.52
CA MET A 316 4.78 9.05 1.37
C MET A 316 6.24 8.75 1.74
N PRO A 317 6.49 8.01 2.83
CA PRO A 317 7.86 7.62 3.17
C PRO A 317 8.41 6.61 2.17
N SER A 318 9.73 6.64 1.99
CA SER A 318 10.47 5.55 1.35
C SER A 318 10.52 4.32 2.25
N VAL A 319 10.79 3.15 1.68
CA VAL A 319 10.77 1.86 2.37
C VAL A 319 11.73 1.79 3.58
N ASP A 320 12.86 2.49 3.51
CA ASP A 320 13.85 2.59 4.59
C ASP A 320 13.39 3.44 5.79
N LYS A 321 12.34 4.24 5.61
CA LYS A 321 11.71 5.04 6.67
C LYS A 321 10.52 4.33 7.33
N LEU A 322 10.11 3.19 6.78
CA LEU A 322 9.04 2.39 7.37
C LEU A 322 9.52 1.72 8.65
N THR A 323 8.70 1.81 9.68
CA THR A 323 8.99 1.27 11.00
C THR A 323 8.01 0.15 11.32
N GLN A 324 8.55 -1.03 11.58
CA GLN A 324 7.77 -2.14 12.12
C GLN A 324 7.64 -1.99 13.63
N LEU A 325 6.40 -1.98 14.12
CA LEU A 325 6.11 -2.02 15.54
C LEU A 325 5.99 -3.46 16.00
N ASP A 326 6.39 -3.73 17.24
CA ASP A 326 6.20 -5.05 17.88
C ASP A 326 4.70 -5.28 18.16
N ARG A 327 3.98 -5.75 17.14
CA ARG A 327 2.53 -5.99 17.21
C ARG A 327 2.16 -7.05 18.24
N ALA A 328 3.01 -8.05 18.46
CA ALA A 328 2.77 -9.08 19.47
C ALA A 328 2.75 -8.45 20.85
N LYS A 329 3.77 -7.65 21.18
CA LYS A 329 3.84 -6.93 22.43
C LYS A 329 2.74 -5.90 22.61
N ILE A 330 2.47 -5.11 21.59
CA ILE A 330 1.36 -4.14 21.59
C ILE A 330 0.04 -4.86 21.92
N ASN A 331 -0.24 -5.99 21.30
CA ASN A 331 -1.47 -6.73 21.51
C ASN A 331 -1.62 -7.24 22.95
N THR A 332 -0.52 -7.68 23.59
CA THR A 332 -0.57 -8.10 25.00
C THR A 332 -0.88 -6.95 25.96
N GLN A 333 -0.51 -5.73 25.61
CA GLN A 333 -0.69 -4.54 26.45
C GLN A 333 -1.93 -3.69 26.09
N ARG A 334 -2.53 -3.96 24.95
CA ARG A 334 -3.58 -3.10 24.37
C ARG A 334 -4.73 -2.80 25.32
N THR A 335 -5.24 -3.79 26.00
CA THR A 335 -6.38 -3.60 26.96
C THR A 335 -5.99 -2.65 28.09
N VAL A 336 -4.81 -2.87 28.69
CA VAL A 336 -4.31 -2.02 29.78
C VAL A 336 -4.11 -0.58 29.31
N TRP A 337 -3.58 -0.40 28.09
CA TRP A 337 -3.37 0.94 27.54
C TRP A 337 -4.70 1.65 27.22
N ILE A 338 -5.71 0.92 26.72
CA ILE A 338 -7.05 1.49 26.48
C ILE A 338 -7.70 1.92 27.79
N GLU A 339 -7.68 1.10 28.84
CA GLU A 339 -8.24 1.45 30.15
C GLU A 339 -7.55 2.69 30.75
N ARG A 340 -6.22 2.74 30.62
CA ARG A 340 -5.44 3.89 31.08
C ARG A 340 -5.75 5.15 30.30
N TRP A 341 -5.84 5.06 28.97
CA TRP A 341 -6.23 6.17 28.12
C TRP A 341 -7.58 6.74 28.49
N ASN A 342 -8.59 5.87 28.69
CA ASN A 342 -9.93 6.29 29.07
C ASN A 342 -9.95 7.04 30.42
N ARG A 343 -9.05 6.66 31.32
CA ARG A 343 -8.92 7.31 32.64
C ARG A 343 -8.15 8.63 32.60
N GLU A 344 -7.07 8.71 31.80
CA GLU A 344 -6.06 9.77 31.89
C GLU A 344 -6.16 10.80 30.75
N ILE A 345 -6.62 10.39 29.55
CA ILE A 345 -6.60 11.20 28.33
C ILE A 345 -8.01 11.58 27.86
N ALA A 346 -8.93 10.62 27.76
CA ALA A 346 -10.25 10.82 27.17
C ALA A 346 -11.25 11.64 28.03
N ARG A 347 -10.85 12.10 29.21
CA ARG A 347 -11.69 12.89 30.12
C ARG A 347 -11.38 14.36 30.09
#